data_daacd2b87f56487c270d229c85b10d2c
#
_entry.id   daacd2b87f56487c270d229c85b10d2c
#
_cell.length_a   1.000
_cell.length_b   1.000
_cell.length_c   1.000
_cell.angle_alpha   90.00
_cell.angle_beta   90.00
_cell.angle_gamma   90.00
#
_symmetry.space_group_name_H-M   'P 1'
#
loop_
_entity.id
_entity.type
_entity.pdbx_description
1 polymer ?
#
loop_
_entity_poly.entity_id
_entity_poly.type
_entity_poly.pdbx_seq_one_letter_code
_entity_poly.pdbx_strand_id
1 'polypeptide(L)'
;ERTPQIADHLDDQALTLQRLRTDAANQFDEARRQISVQSADGTLLRGEVLARWHEFVGTGQFMRAMEEKVSWLRDRVVGAIRGTPPEADKVSVAVESGLAALVRSETDAAAERAVGAWDSSPAGRAVLQYFSDQLGRVQPDFDDRVERVIRDWQGDVMELVAGEGMNKRSRARFMALGVNGVSVALMMLVFVHTGGLSGAEAGIAGGSAVVAQRLLEAIFGDDAVRKLADMSKDALDERVAQVVDAEATRFDDALADFDVPTQVADQLRSRVAAIIDVLTSADFDMATSTAQLGTAPDSTQSATPVARSRQEETRPELPDSRVPEDQDGRAREEER
;
A
#
# COMPACT_ATOMS: atom_id res chain seq x y z
N GLU A 1 -36.75 20.24 5.94
CA GLU A 1 -36.89 19.29 4.80
C GLU A 1 -35.57 19.02 4.07
N ARG A 2 -34.59 19.95 4.03
CA ARG A 2 -33.31 19.76 3.32
C ARG A 2 -32.24 19.01 4.13
N THR A 3 -32.29 19.06 5.45
CA THR A 3 -31.25 18.51 6.32
C THR A 3 -31.13 16.98 6.26
N PRO A 4 -32.21 16.19 6.22
CA PRO A 4 -32.11 14.75 6.00
C PRO A 4 -31.45 14.41 4.65
N GLN A 5 -31.79 15.14 3.57
CA GLN A 5 -31.21 14.96 2.25
C GLN A 5 -29.70 15.25 2.24
N ILE A 6 -29.24 16.24 3.03
CA ILE A 6 -27.80 16.53 3.19
C ILE A 6 -27.13 15.38 3.91
N ALA A 7 -27.71 14.84 4.97
CA ALA A 7 -27.14 13.72 5.70
C ALA A 7 -27.03 12.46 4.81
N ASP A 8 -28.05 12.17 4.01
CA ASP A 8 -28.03 11.05 3.07
C ASP A 8 -26.98 11.25 1.97
N HIS A 9 -26.83 12.49 1.48
CA HIS A 9 -25.78 12.81 0.50
C HIS A 9 -24.35 12.64 1.07
N LEU A 10 -24.13 13.01 2.34
CA LEU A 10 -22.84 12.80 3.01
C LEU A 10 -22.51 11.31 3.18
N ASP A 11 -23.50 10.49 3.51
CA ASP A 11 -23.31 9.03 3.58
C ASP A 11 -23.02 8.43 2.21
N ASP A 12 -23.72 8.84 1.16
CA ASP A 12 -23.47 8.40 -0.22
C ASP A 12 -22.04 8.80 -0.68
N GLN A 13 -21.61 9.99 -0.30
CA GLN A 13 -20.24 10.45 -0.57
C GLN A 13 -19.22 9.60 0.17
N ALA A 14 -19.41 9.33 1.47
CA ALA A 14 -18.52 8.48 2.25
C ALA A 14 -18.42 7.06 1.68
N LEU A 15 -19.56 6.47 1.30
CA LEU A 15 -19.59 5.16 0.63
C LEU A 15 -18.86 5.17 -0.71
N THR A 16 -18.97 6.25 -1.46
CA THR A 16 -18.29 6.39 -2.74
C THR A 16 -16.77 6.47 -2.57
N LEU A 17 -16.29 7.27 -1.61
CA LEU A 17 -14.87 7.34 -1.27
C LEU A 17 -14.32 5.99 -0.77
N GLN A 18 -15.12 5.28 0.05
CA GLN A 18 -14.76 3.93 0.49
C GLN A 18 -14.62 2.94 -0.66
N ARG A 19 -15.48 3.03 -1.70
CA ARG A 19 -15.34 2.21 -2.91
C ARG A 19 -14.07 2.54 -3.66
N LEU A 20 -13.74 3.81 -3.86
CA LEU A 20 -12.51 4.22 -4.53
C LEU A 20 -11.27 3.70 -3.79
N ARG A 21 -11.23 3.77 -2.44
CA ARG A 21 -10.16 3.17 -1.63
C ARG A 21 -10.06 1.67 -1.86
N THR A 22 -11.19 0.98 -1.79
CA THR A 22 -11.23 -0.48 -1.99
C THR A 22 -10.77 -0.87 -3.40
N ASP A 23 -11.17 -0.13 -4.42
CA ASP A 23 -10.77 -0.38 -5.80
C ASP A 23 -9.25 -0.23 -5.97
N ALA A 24 -8.65 0.82 -5.42
CA ALA A 24 -7.20 1.00 -5.44
C ALA A 24 -6.49 -0.11 -4.64
N ALA A 25 -6.90 -0.36 -3.40
CA ALA A 25 -6.31 -1.38 -2.54
C ALA A 25 -6.29 -2.76 -3.21
N ASN A 26 -7.39 -3.15 -3.87
CA ASN A 26 -7.48 -4.43 -4.59
C ASN A 26 -6.45 -4.56 -5.71
N GLN A 27 -6.10 -3.46 -6.41
CA GLN A 27 -5.09 -3.51 -7.48
C GLN A 27 -3.68 -3.72 -6.92
N PHE A 28 -3.35 -3.06 -5.81
CA PHE A 28 -2.06 -3.24 -5.15
C PHE A 28 -1.95 -4.59 -4.42
N ASP A 29 -3.05 -5.10 -3.86
CA ASP A 29 -3.11 -6.46 -3.32
C ASP A 29 -2.85 -7.51 -4.40
N GLU A 30 -3.41 -7.32 -5.59
CA GLU A 30 -3.12 -8.18 -6.74
C GLU A 30 -1.66 -8.09 -7.16
N ALA A 31 -1.08 -6.87 -7.21
CA ALA A 31 0.34 -6.71 -7.53
C ALA A 31 1.24 -7.46 -6.55
N ARG A 32 0.98 -7.35 -5.23
CA ARG A 32 1.72 -8.12 -4.20
C ARG A 32 1.64 -9.62 -4.44
N ARG A 33 0.45 -10.14 -4.73
CA ARG A 33 0.26 -11.56 -5.05
C ARG A 33 1.02 -11.99 -6.30
N GLN A 34 0.96 -11.18 -7.37
CA GLN A 34 1.68 -11.48 -8.61
C GLN A 34 3.19 -11.46 -8.42
N ILE A 35 3.71 -10.46 -7.70
CA ILE A 35 5.13 -10.40 -7.37
C ILE A 35 5.54 -11.62 -6.54
N SER A 36 4.79 -11.98 -5.51
CA SER A 36 5.06 -13.14 -4.67
C SER A 36 5.07 -14.45 -5.47
N VAL A 37 4.13 -14.63 -6.40
CA VAL A 37 4.07 -15.81 -7.27
C VAL A 37 5.23 -15.83 -8.27
N GLN A 38 5.40 -14.73 -9.04
CA GLN A 38 6.39 -14.67 -10.12
C GLN A 38 7.84 -14.68 -9.59
N SER A 39 8.06 -14.20 -8.36
CA SER A 39 9.37 -14.29 -7.71
C SER A 39 9.75 -15.72 -7.31
N ALA A 40 8.81 -16.67 -7.29
CA ALA A 40 9.03 -18.03 -6.82
C ALA A 40 8.68 -19.12 -7.86
N ASP A 41 8.11 -18.76 -9.02
CA ASP A 41 7.68 -19.72 -10.07
C ASP A 41 8.78 -20.04 -11.09
N GLY A 42 9.98 -19.52 -10.91
CA GLY A 42 11.12 -19.69 -11.82
C GLY A 42 11.17 -18.64 -12.94
N THR A 43 10.25 -17.70 -13.02
CA THR A 43 10.25 -16.64 -14.04
C THR A 43 11.53 -15.80 -13.96
N LEU A 44 11.98 -15.46 -12.74
CA LEU A 44 13.23 -14.72 -12.50
C LEU A 44 14.49 -15.51 -12.89
N LEU A 45 14.42 -16.83 -12.98
CA LEU A 45 15.55 -17.66 -13.38
C LEU A 45 15.77 -17.70 -14.91
N ARG A 46 15.08 -16.85 -15.66
CA ARG A 46 15.26 -16.75 -17.12
C ARG A 46 16.27 -15.65 -17.46
N GLY A 47 16.80 -15.72 -18.69
CA GLY A 47 17.68 -14.68 -19.21
C GLY A 47 18.99 -14.56 -18.46
N GLU A 48 19.31 -13.35 -17.97
CA GLU A 48 20.61 -13.02 -17.41
C GLU A 48 20.89 -13.76 -16.09
N VAL A 49 19.92 -13.89 -15.21
CA VAL A 49 20.07 -14.60 -13.93
C VAL A 49 20.52 -16.04 -14.18
N LEU A 50 19.86 -16.76 -15.10
CA LEU A 50 20.21 -18.12 -15.46
C LEU A 50 21.61 -18.21 -16.10
N ALA A 51 21.94 -17.26 -16.98
CA ALA A 51 23.25 -17.23 -17.64
C ALA A 51 24.37 -17.01 -16.61
N ARG A 52 24.22 -16.08 -15.67
CA ARG A 52 25.19 -15.82 -14.59
C ARG A 52 25.28 -16.97 -13.61
N TRP A 53 24.16 -17.61 -13.31
CA TRP A 53 24.17 -18.81 -12.48
C TRP A 53 24.95 -19.97 -13.15
N HIS A 54 24.74 -20.22 -14.44
CA HIS A 54 25.48 -21.23 -15.19
C HIS A 54 26.99 -20.90 -15.23
N GLU A 55 27.37 -19.64 -15.39
CA GLU A 55 28.75 -19.19 -15.30
C GLU A 55 29.32 -19.51 -13.90
N PHE A 56 28.60 -19.16 -12.83
CA PHE A 56 29.01 -19.43 -11.44
C PHE A 56 29.19 -20.93 -11.16
N VAL A 57 28.20 -21.75 -11.54
CA VAL A 57 28.26 -23.22 -11.36
C VAL A 57 29.31 -23.85 -12.27
N GLY A 58 29.48 -23.33 -13.48
CA GLY A 58 30.38 -23.89 -14.51
C GLY A 58 31.85 -23.57 -14.33
N THR A 59 32.24 -22.60 -13.46
CA THR A 59 33.63 -22.16 -13.29
C THR A 59 34.55 -23.21 -12.62
N GLY A 60 34.06 -24.40 -12.42
CA GLY A 60 34.86 -25.52 -11.86
C GLY A 60 35.22 -25.35 -10.38
N GLN A 61 35.08 -24.16 -9.78
CA GLN A 61 35.28 -23.97 -8.34
C GLN A 61 34.12 -24.58 -7.56
N PHE A 62 32.91 -24.36 -8.05
CA PHE A 62 31.66 -24.91 -7.47
C PHE A 62 31.65 -26.45 -7.57
N MET A 63 31.91 -27.01 -8.76
CA MET A 63 31.97 -28.47 -8.97
C MET A 63 33.11 -29.13 -8.17
N ARG A 64 34.28 -28.49 -8.08
CA ARG A 64 35.39 -28.97 -7.24
C ARG A 64 35.02 -28.97 -5.77
N ALA A 65 34.31 -27.95 -5.28
CA ALA A 65 33.84 -27.91 -3.89
C ALA A 65 32.87 -29.04 -3.57
N MET A 66 32.09 -29.51 -4.57
CA MET A 66 31.16 -30.65 -4.44
C MET A 66 31.89 -32.01 -4.53
N GLU A 67 32.88 -32.16 -5.39
CA GLU A 67 33.53 -33.45 -5.67
C GLU A 67 34.68 -33.78 -4.70
N GLU A 68 35.31 -32.78 -4.11
CA GLU A 68 36.48 -33.01 -3.28
C GLU A 68 36.15 -33.64 -1.93
N LYS A 69 36.61 -34.86 -1.74
CA LYS A 69 36.71 -35.52 -0.43
C LYS A 69 37.58 -34.65 0.48
N VAL A 70 37.07 -34.35 1.64
CA VAL A 70 37.49 -33.48 2.75
C VAL A 70 39.01 -33.41 3.10
N SER A 71 39.89 -34.24 2.54
CA SER A 71 41.29 -34.34 2.95
C SER A 71 42.23 -33.22 2.46
N TRP A 72 41.90 -32.56 1.35
CA TRP A 72 42.71 -31.50 0.74
C TRP A 72 42.40 -30.07 1.27
N LEU A 73 41.21 -29.87 1.85
CA LEU A 73 40.73 -28.58 2.33
C LEU A 73 41.51 -28.04 3.54
N ARG A 74 42.23 -28.92 4.27
CA ARG A 74 42.93 -28.55 5.50
C ARG A 74 44.08 -27.57 5.28
N ASP A 75 44.77 -27.65 4.15
CA ASP A 75 45.97 -26.87 3.89
C ASP A 75 45.72 -25.57 3.10
N ARG A 76 44.54 -25.44 2.46
CA ARG A 76 44.20 -24.29 1.62
C ARG A 76 43.22 -23.28 2.25
N VAL A 77 42.55 -23.66 3.33
CA VAL A 77 41.56 -22.82 4.06
C VAL A 77 42.17 -21.53 4.61
N VAL A 78 43.48 -21.51 4.88
CA VAL A 78 44.16 -20.31 5.42
C VAL A 78 44.39 -19.23 4.36
N GLY A 79 44.38 -19.56 3.08
CA GLY A 79 44.59 -18.61 1.96
C GLY A 79 43.32 -18.07 1.29
N ALA A 80 42.20 -18.79 1.40
CA ALA A 80 40.97 -18.49 0.64
C ALA A 80 39.96 -17.56 1.36
N ILE A 81 40.25 -17.13 2.57
CA ILE A 81 39.35 -16.28 3.40
C ILE A 81 39.27 -14.83 2.90
N ARG A 82 39.91 -14.46 1.79
CA ARG A 82 40.03 -13.06 1.34
C ARG A 82 39.36 -12.72 0.00
N GLY A 83 38.39 -13.45 -0.51
CA GLY A 83 37.75 -13.04 -1.73
C GLY A 83 36.42 -13.74 -1.94
N THR A 84 35.32 -12.95 -2.03
CA THR A 84 34.09 -13.38 -2.64
C THR A 84 34.39 -13.85 -4.05
N PRO A 85 33.88 -15.01 -4.53
CA PRO A 85 33.99 -15.35 -5.93
C PRO A 85 33.31 -14.26 -6.76
N PRO A 86 34.00 -13.57 -7.69
CA PRO A 86 33.42 -12.47 -8.45
C PRO A 86 32.17 -12.89 -9.27
N GLU A 87 32.03 -14.19 -9.52
CA GLU A 87 30.87 -14.77 -10.19
C GLU A 87 29.62 -14.79 -9.32
N ALA A 88 29.73 -14.96 -8.00
CA ALA A 88 28.60 -14.89 -7.07
C ALA A 88 28.00 -13.47 -7.03
N ASP A 89 28.86 -12.45 -7.04
CA ASP A 89 28.40 -11.06 -7.06
C ASP A 89 27.65 -10.74 -8.37
N LYS A 90 28.07 -11.28 -9.50
CA LYS A 90 27.35 -11.13 -10.78
C LYS A 90 25.95 -11.74 -10.74
N VAL A 91 25.78 -12.89 -10.09
CA VAL A 91 24.45 -13.49 -9.91
C VAL A 91 23.58 -12.62 -9.00
N SER A 92 24.13 -12.12 -7.89
CA SER A 92 23.40 -11.23 -6.98
C SER A 92 22.92 -9.97 -7.71
N VAL A 93 23.75 -9.33 -8.52
CA VAL A 93 23.37 -8.15 -9.34
C VAL A 93 22.27 -8.50 -10.36
N ALA A 94 22.38 -9.65 -11.04
CA ALA A 94 21.36 -10.08 -11.99
C ALA A 94 20.01 -10.37 -11.30
N VAL A 95 20.03 -10.97 -10.11
CA VAL A 95 18.85 -11.18 -9.25
C VAL A 95 18.26 -9.84 -8.83
N GLU A 96 19.08 -8.90 -8.38
CA GLU A 96 18.63 -7.55 -7.99
C GLU A 96 17.90 -6.87 -9.16
N SER A 97 18.51 -6.84 -10.34
CA SER A 97 17.93 -6.22 -11.53
C SER A 97 16.63 -6.90 -11.98
N GLY A 98 16.59 -8.24 -11.98
CA GLY A 98 15.41 -9.00 -12.39
C GLY A 98 14.24 -8.82 -11.44
N LEU A 99 14.50 -8.86 -10.14
CA LEU A 99 13.49 -8.65 -9.10
C LEU A 99 13.00 -7.21 -9.07
N ALA A 100 13.89 -6.22 -9.21
CA ALA A 100 13.52 -4.81 -9.28
C ALA A 100 12.62 -4.54 -10.49
N ALA A 101 12.93 -5.10 -11.65
CA ALA A 101 12.10 -4.96 -12.84
C ALA A 101 10.71 -5.59 -12.66
N LEU A 102 10.60 -6.75 -12.00
CA LEU A 102 9.34 -7.39 -11.68
C LEU A 102 8.50 -6.52 -10.74
N VAL A 103 9.07 -6.09 -9.61
CA VAL A 103 8.36 -5.27 -8.62
C VAL A 103 7.88 -3.97 -9.25
N ARG A 104 8.72 -3.30 -10.03
CA ARG A 104 8.33 -2.09 -10.75
C ARG A 104 7.19 -2.34 -11.72
N SER A 105 7.31 -3.34 -12.58
CA SER A 105 6.30 -3.63 -13.62
C SER A 105 4.93 -3.93 -13.03
N GLU A 106 4.86 -4.74 -11.98
CA GLU A 106 3.58 -5.10 -11.35
C GLU A 106 2.98 -3.92 -10.57
N THR A 107 3.82 -3.09 -9.93
CA THR A 107 3.35 -1.91 -9.18
C THR A 107 2.89 -0.80 -10.12
N ASP A 108 3.61 -0.51 -11.22
CA ASP A 108 3.17 0.42 -12.26
C ASP A 108 1.83 -0.03 -12.85
N ALA A 109 1.70 -1.31 -13.19
CA ALA A 109 0.45 -1.86 -13.72
C ALA A 109 -0.70 -1.77 -12.70
N ALA A 110 -0.44 -1.90 -11.40
CA ALA A 110 -1.44 -1.70 -10.36
C ALA A 110 -1.90 -0.24 -10.29
N ALA A 111 -0.97 0.72 -10.34
CA ALA A 111 -1.27 2.14 -10.36
C ALA A 111 -2.13 2.52 -11.60
N GLU A 112 -1.76 2.03 -12.78
CA GLU A 112 -2.56 2.24 -14.01
C GLU A 112 -3.97 1.66 -13.90
N ARG A 113 -4.11 0.44 -13.38
CA ARG A 113 -5.42 -0.21 -13.18
C ARG A 113 -6.27 0.53 -12.14
N ALA A 114 -5.66 1.01 -11.04
CA ALA A 114 -6.36 1.78 -10.02
C ALA A 114 -6.89 3.11 -10.59
N VAL A 115 -6.08 3.84 -11.36
CA VAL A 115 -6.52 5.04 -12.08
C VAL A 115 -7.63 4.71 -13.07
N GLY A 116 -7.51 3.63 -13.84
CA GLY A 116 -8.54 3.18 -14.77
C GLY A 116 -9.86 2.83 -14.08
N ALA A 117 -9.81 2.20 -12.89
CA ALA A 117 -10.98 1.92 -12.08
C ALA A 117 -11.66 3.22 -11.60
N TRP A 118 -10.88 4.19 -11.13
CA TRP A 118 -11.39 5.50 -10.70
C TRP A 118 -11.99 6.30 -11.88
N ASP A 119 -11.36 6.27 -13.06
CA ASP A 119 -11.87 6.96 -14.27
C ASP A 119 -13.24 6.42 -14.72
N SER A 120 -13.58 5.20 -14.36
CA SER A 120 -14.88 4.61 -14.66
C SER A 120 -16.06 5.28 -13.94
N SER A 121 -15.80 6.02 -12.84
CA SER A 121 -16.83 6.66 -12.00
C SER A 121 -16.76 8.19 -12.07
N PRO A 122 -17.90 8.91 -11.94
CA PRO A 122 -17.90 10.37 -11.90
C PRO A 122 -17.06 10.94 -10.73
N ALA A 123 -17.14 10.31 -9.56
CA ALA A 123 -16.41 10.73 -8.37
C ALA A 123 -14.90 10.51 -8.53
N GLY A 124 -14.51 9.36 -9.04
CA GLY A 124 -13.09 9.08 -9.31
C GLY A 124 -12.52 10.04 -10.35
N ARG A 125 -13.23 10.33 -11.43
CA ARG A 125 -12.82 11.35 -12.40
C ARG A 125 -12.63 12.74 -11.77
N ALA A 126 -13.49 13.11 -10.82
CA ALA A 126 -13.34 14.37 -10.11
C ALA A 126 -12.04 14.43 -9.30
N VAL A 127 -11.65 13.35 -8.65
CA VAL A 127 -10.36 13.23 -7.93
C VAL A 127 -9.20 13.26 -8.93
N LEU A 128 -9.29 12.50 -10.01
CA LEU A 128 -8.22 12.40 -11.02
C LEU A 128 -7.94 13.72 -11.74
N GLN A 129 -8.89 14.66 -11.80
CA GLN A 129 -8.62 16.00 -12.33
C GLN A 129 -7.50 16.74 -11.57
N TYR A 130 -7.28 16.41 -10.31
CA TYR A 130 -6.26 17.02 -9.47
C TYR A 130 -4.99 16.18 -9.35
N PHE A 131 -5.07 14.86 -9.51
CA PHE A 131 -4.01 13.93 -9.14
C PHE A 131 -3.58 12.96 -10.26
N SER A 132 -4.17 13.02 -11.48
CA SER A 132 -3.91 12.03 -12.54
C SER A 132 -2.43 11.86 -12.87
N ASP A 133 -1.70 12.97 -12.98
CA ASP A 133 -0.28 12.97 -13.34
C ASP A 133 0.62 12.37 -12.23
N GLN A 134 0.09 12.31 -11.01
CA GLN A 134 0.83 11.81 -9.85
C GLN A 134 0.52 10.34 -9.54
N LEU A 135 -0.69 9.86 -9.87
CA LEU A 135 -1.16 8.53 -9.44
C LEU A 135 -0.97 7.44 -10.49
N GLY A 136 -0.96 7.80 -11.78
CA GLY A 136 -0.92 6.82 -12.88
C GLY A 136 0.40 6.04 -13.02
N ARG A 137 1.43 6.37 -12.24
CA ARG A 137 2.74 5.71 -12.23
C ARG A 137 3.31 5.71 -10.82
N VAL A 138 4.29 4.83 -10.59
CA VAL A 138 5.08 4.84 -9.36
C VAL A 138 5.88 6.14 -9.23
N GLN A 139 6.23 6.49 -8.01
CA GLN A 139 7.02 7.69 -7.72
C GLN A 139 8.41 7.63 -8.37
N PRO A 140 9.03 8.79 -8.66
CA PRO A 140 10.36 8.85 -9.30
C PRO A 140 11.47 8.16 -8.49
N ASP A 141 11.35 8.08 -7.17
CA ASP A 141 12.30 7.44 -6.26
C ASP A 141 11.99 5.95 -6.01
N PHE A 142 10.97 5.40 -6.66
CA PHE A 142 10.51 4.03 -6.44
C PHE A 142 11.61 3.01 -6.72
N ASP A 143 12.36 3.18 -7.81
CA ASP A 143 13.45 2.28 -8.18
C ASP A 143 14.53 2.24 -7.08
N ASP A 144 14.94 3.39 -6.56
CA ASP A 144 15.93 3.49 -5.49
C ASP A 144 15.43 2.80 -4.20
N ARG A 145 14.13 2.87 -3.92
CA ARG A 145 13.51 2.18 -2.78
C ARG A 145 13.51 0.67 -2.97
N VAL A 146 13.10 0.21 -4.15
CA VAL A 146 13.08 -1.22 -4.48
C VAL A 146 14.48 -1.81 -4.43
N GLU A 147 15.47 -1.18 -5.06
CA GLU A 147 16.86 -1.65 -5.02
C GLU A 147 17.39 -1.74 -3.59
N ARG A 148 17.07 -0.77 -2.74
CA ARG A 148 17.46 -0.79 -1.32
C ARG A 148 16.84 -1.99 -0.60
N VAL A 149 15.54 -2.19 -0.78
CA VAL A 149 14.81 -3.32 -0.18
C VAL A 149 15.37 -4.66 -0.61
N ILE A 150 15.74 -4.81 -1.89
CA ILE A 150 16.34 -6.04 -2.39
C ILE A 150 17.73 -6.27 -1.80
N ARG A 151 18.56 -5.24 -1.70
CA ARG A 151 19.87 -5.35 -1.03
C ARG A 151 19.75 -5.70 0.45
N ASP A 152 18.77 -5.11 1.15
CA ASP A 152 18.50 -5.45 2.54
C ASP A 152 18.05 -6.90 2.68
N TRP A 153 17.18 -7.38 1.78
CA TRP A 153 16.81 -8.79 1.73
C TRP A 153 17.99 -9.72 1.47
N GLN A 154 18.88 -9.37 0.56
CA GLN A 154 20.11 -10.15 0.34
C GLN A 154 20.95 -10.20 1.62
N GLY A 155 20.98 -9.13 2.40
CA GLY A 155 21.60 -9.08 3.73
C GLY A 155 20.94 -10.05 4.70
N ASP A 156 19.62 -10.08 4.77
CA ASP A 156 18.88 -11.03 5.62
C ASP A 156 19.16 -12.48 5.24
N VAL A 157 19.21 -12.78 3.94
CA VAL A 157 19.58 -14.13 3.44
C VAL A 157 20.98 -14.52 3.91
N MET A 158 21.92 -13.57 3.88
CA MET A 158 23.28 -13.84 4.39
C MET A 158 23.30 -14.09 5.90
N GLU A 159 22.50 -13.36 6.68
CA GLU A 159 22.38 -13.57 8.12
C GLU A 159 21.72 -14.92 8.45
N LEU A 160 20.65 -15.29 7.74
CA LEU A 160 19.99 -16.59 7.90
C LEU A 160 20.98 -17.74 7.66
N VAL A 161 21.74 -17.65 6.59
CA VAL A 161 22.78 -18.64 6.24
C VAL A 161 23.89 -18.70 7.30
N ALA A 162 24.32 -17.55 7.81
CA ALA A 162 25.38 -17.48 8.83
C ALA A 162 24.91 -17.95 10.21
N GLY A 163 23.62 -17.73 10.53
CA GLY A 163 23.01 -18.07 11.83
C GLY A 163 22.65 -19.55 11.98
N GLU A 164 22.50 -20.30 10.89
CA GLU A 164 22.11 -21.70 10.96
C GLU A 164 23.25 -22.58 11.54
N GLY A 165 22.88 -23.42 12.52
CA GLY A 165 23.82 -24.30 13.23
C GLY A 165 24.38 -25.39 12.31
N MET A 166 25.65 -25.28 11.96
CA MET A 166 26.37 -26.23 11.08
C MET A 166 27.19 -27.24 11.87
N ASN A 167 27.15 -28.51 11.43
CA ASN A 167 28.08 -29.51 11.93
C ASN A 167 29.52 -29.28 11.37
N LYS A 168 30.53 -29.96 11.94
CA LYS A 168 31.95 -29.78 11.54
C LYS A 168 32.21 -30.03 10.05
N ARG A 169 31.48 -30.95 9.40
CA ARG A 169 31.66 -31.28 7.97
C ARG A 169 30.96 -30.25 7.07
N SER A 170 29.80 -29.79 7.45
CA SER A 170 29.08 -28.73 6.76
C SER A 170 29.84 -27.40 6.81
N ARG A 171 30.46 -27.09 7.95
CA ARG A 171 31.32 -25.90 8.10
C ARG A 171 32.45 -25.85 7.11
N ALA A 172 33.10 -27.00 6.80
CA ALA A 172 34.17 -27.03 5.82
C ALA A 172 33.70 -26.72 4.39
N ARG A 173 32.52 -27.22 3.98
CA ARG A 173 31.90 -26.90 2.68
C ARG A 173 31.44 -25.44 2.60
N PHE A 174 30.84 -24.97 3.66
CA PHE A 174 30.46 -23.57 3.78
C PHE A 174 31.65 -22.62 3.63
N MET A 175 32.78 -22.93 4.30
CA MET A 175 34.00 -22.14 4.20
C MET A 175 34.62 -22.16 2.80
N ALA A 176 34.42 -23.23 2.03
CA ALA A 176 34.93 -23.35 0.66
C ALA A 176 34.17 -22.50 -0.34
N LEU A 177 32.85 -22.32 -0.14
CA LEU A 177 31.98 -21.54 -1.01
C LEU A 177 31.86 -20.08 -0.56
N GLY A 178 32.14 -19.81 0.70
CA GLY A 178 31.87 -18.52 1.33
C GLY A 178 30.39 -18.25 1.56
N VAL A 179 30.10 -17.27 2.40
CA VAL A 179 28.71 -16.85 2.72
C VAL A 179 27.97 -16.47 1.43
N ASN A 180 28.61 -15.69 0.56
CA ASN A 180 27.98 -15.18 -0.66
C ASN A 180 27.59 -16.31 -1.64
N GLY A 181 28.45 -17.33 -1.84
CA GLY A 181 28.13 -18.45 -2.72
C GLY A 181 26.95 -19.29 -2.22
N VAL A 182 26.87 -19.49 -0.91
CA VAL A 182 25.75 -20.21 -0.27
C VAL A 182 24.47 -19.37 -0.29
N SER A 183 24.59 -18.07 -0.06
CA SER A 183 23.43 -17.14 -0.12
C SER A 183 22.85 -17.06 -1.53
N VAL A 184 23.70 -16.99 -2.56
CA VAL A 184 23.25 -17.05 -3.96
C VAL A 184 22.50 -18.36 -4.25
N ALA A 185 23.03 -19.51 -3.77
CA ALA A 185 22.35 -20.79 -3.93
C ALA A 185 20.97 -20.80 -3.22
N LEU A 186 20.85 -20.16 -2.05
CA LEU A 186 19.58 -20.04 -1.34
C LEU A 186 18.61 -19.10 -2.08
N MET A 187 19.07 -17.96 -2.61
CA MET A 187 18.24 -17.09 -3.46
C MET A 187 17.72 -17.84 -4.69
N MET A 188 18.58 -18.63 -5.35
CA MET A 188 18.17 -19.45 -6.48
C MET A 188 17.11 -20.49 -6.10
N LEU A 189 17.19 -21.03 -4.89
CA LEU A 189 16.20 -21.97 -4.38
C LEU A 189 14.86 -21.27 -4.07
N VAL A 190 14.87 -20.08 -3.49
CA VAL A 190 13.66 -19.28 -3.21
C VAL A 190 12.89 -19.05 -4.50
N PHE A 191 13.55 -18.73 -5.62
CA PHE A 191 12.90 -18.46 -6.91
C PHE A 191 12.27 -19.68 -7.59
N VAL A 192 12.41 -20.86 -7.01
CA VAL A 192 11.84 -22.13 -7.53
C VAL A 192 10.93 -22.80 -6.52
N HIS A 193 10.89 -22.29 -5.29
CA HIS A 193 10.33 -23.00 -4.14
C HIS A 193 8.82 -23.22 -4.18
N THR A 194 8.05 -22.29 -4.72
CA THR A 194 6.58 -22.37 -4.73
C THR A 194 6.00 -22.92 -6.02
N GLY A 195 6.79 -23.00 -7.08
CA GLY A 195 6.36 -23.52 -8.36
C GLY A 195 6.56 -25.01 -8.41
N GLY A 196 5.53 -25.77 -8.19
CA GLY A 196 5.51 -27.07 -8.82
C GLY A 196 5.82 -26.86 -10.30
N LEU A 197 7.09 -26.92 -10.68
CA LEU A 197 7.54 -26.92 -12.06
C LEU A 197 6.78 -28.03 -12.78
N SER A 198 5.67 -27.64 -13.40
CA SER A 198 4.92 -28.55 -14.26
C SER A 198 5.86 -28.93 -15.41
N GLY A 199 6.29 -30.15 -15.39
CA GLY A 199 7.12 -30.97 -16.24
C GLY A 199 7.72 -30.50 -17.58
N ALA A 200 7.23 -29.44 -18.21
CA ALA A 200 7.71 -28.96 -19.48
C ALA A 200 8.69 -27.76 -19.38
N GLU A 201 8.58 -26.95 -18.34
CA GLU A 201 9.49 -25.81 -18.10
C GLU A 201 10.68 -26.18 -17.18
N ALA A 202 10.56 -27.32 -16.49
CA ALA A 202 11.59 -27.90 -15.64
C ALA A 202 12.93 -28.25 -16.37
N GLY A 203 12.92 -28.26 -17.68
CA GLY A 203 14.06 -28.74 -18.45
C GLY A 203 15.29 -27.85 -18.42
N ILE A 204 15.17 -26.55 -18.25
CA ILE A 204 16.31 -25.62 -18.26
C ILE A 204 16.52 -25.00 -16.87
N ALA A 205 15.47 -24.45 -16.27
CA ALA A 205 15.56 -23.88 -14.92
C ALA A 205 15.65 -24.98 -13.83
N GLY A 206 15.04 -26.15 -14.04
CA GLY A 206 15.02 -27.26 -13.10
C GLY A 206 16.39 -27.84 -12.80
N GLY A 207 17.30 -27.92 -13.77
CA GLY A 207 18.66 -28.41 -13.54
C GLY A 207 19.46 -27.53 -12.58
N SER A 208 19.34 -26.21 -12.73
CA SER A 208 20.04 -25.23 -11.91
C SER A 208 19.54 -25.19 -10.46
N ALA A 209 18.23 -25.28 -10.28
CA ALA A 209 17.61 -25.34 -8.96
C ALA A 209 17.95 -26.64 -8.22
N VAL A 210 17.96 -27.78 -8.91
CA VAL A 210 18.38 -29.06 -8.32
C VAL A 210 19.83 -29.02 -7.84
N VAL A 211 20.72 -28.34 -8.57
CA VAL A 211 22.11 -28.19 -8.16
C VAL A 211 22.20 -27.30 -6.91
N ALA A 212 21.50 -26.17 -6.87
CA ALA A 212 21.43 -25.29 -5.71
C ALA A 212 20.87 -26.03 -4.48
N GLN A 213 19.77 -26.74 -4.64
CA GLN A 213 19.14 -27.54 -3.59
C GLN A 213 20.10 -28.60 -3.04
N ARG A 214 20.69 -29.42 -3.90
CA ARG A 214 21.62 -30.47 -3.46
C ARG A 214 22.85 -29.92 -2.76
N LEU A 215 23.33 -28.76 -3.18
CA LEU A 215 24.41 -28.07 -2.50
C LEU A 215 24.03 -27.68 -1.08
N LEU A 216 22.87 -27.00 -0.94
CA LEU A 216 22.37 -26.54 0.35
C LEU A 216 22.05 -27.73 1.27
N GLU A 217 21.41 -28.77 0.75
CA GLU A 217 21.14 -30.02 1.48
C GLU A 217 22.43 -30.67 1.99
N ALA A 218 23.49 -30.65 1.18
CA ALA A 218 24.78 -31.20 1.59
C ALA A 218 25.49 -30.38 2.69
N ILE A 219 25.12 -29.10 2.84
CA ILE A 219 25.67 -28.20 3.86
C ILE A 219 24.80 -28.23 5.13
N PHE A 220 23.51 -28.02 5.00
CA PHE A 220 22.59 -27.78 6.12
C PHE A 220 21.70 -29.01 6.44
N GLY A 221 21.44 -29.88 5.47
CA GLY A 221 20.43 -30.92 5.52
C GLY A 221 19.09 -30.45 4.95
N ASP A 222 18.27 -31.41 4.55
CA ASP A 222 17.00 -31.18 3.81
C ASP A 222 16.00 -30.30 4.59
N ASP A 223 15.78 -30.60 5.87
CA ASP A 223 14.83 -29.84 6.69
C ASP A 223 15.26 -28.40 6.92
N ALA A 224 16.57 -28.17 7.15
CA ALA A 224 17.08 -26.82 7.35
C ALA A 224 17.01 -26.01 6.07
N VAL A 225 17.27 -26.62 4.91
CA VAL A 225 17.20 -25.96 3.60
C VAL A 225 15.76 -25.49 3.31
N ARG A 226 14.76 -26.32 3.55
CA ARG A 226 13.36 -25.93 3.39
C ARG A 226 13.03 -24.74 4.27
N LYS A 227 13.35 -24.83 5.55
CA LYS A 227 13.10 -23.74 6.50
C LYS A 227 13.81 -22.44 6.11
N LEU A 228 15.07 -22.51 5.67
CA LEU A 228 15.79 -21.33 5.20
C LEU A 228 15.17 -20.72 3.95
N ALA A 229 14.69 -21.55 3.01
CA ALA A 229 14.01 -21.07 1.81
C ALA A 229 12.68 -20.40 2.14
N ASP A 230 11.86 -21.00 3.01
CA ASP A 230 10.61 -20.40 3.49
C ASP A 230 10.86 -19.06 4.17
N MET A 231 11.77 -19.01 5.14
CA MET A 231 12.10 -17.76 5.86
C MET A 231 12.63 -16.68 4.93
N SER A 232 13.45 -17.05 3.94
CA SER A 232 13.98 -16.10 2.95
C SER A 232 12.89 -15.57 2.02
N LYS A 233 11.92 -16.43 1.65
CA LYS A 233 10.76 -16.04 0.83
C LYS A 233 9.83 -15.10 1.60
N ASP A 234 9.51 -15.45 2.83
CA ASP A 234 8.67 -14.63 3.70
C ASP A 234 9.28 -13.23 3.92
N ALA A 235 10.60 -13.17 4.17
CA ALA A 235 11.30 -11.91 4.32
C ALA A 235 11.28 -11.07 3.02
N LEU A 236 11.37 -11.71 1.86
CA LEU A 236 11.22 -11.02 0.57
C LEU A 236 9.83 -10.43 0.41
N ASP A 237 8.81 -11.25 0.64
CA ASP A 237 7.41 -10.84 0.48
C ASP A 237 7.05 -9.69 1.41
N GLU A 238 7.48 -9.74 2.68
CA GLU A 238 7.26 -8.67 3.65
C GLU A 238 7.91 -7.35 3.22
N ARG A 239 9.17 -7.40 2.78
CA ARG A 239 9.89 -6.20 2.33
C ARG A 239 9.30 -5.60 1.06
N VAL A 240 8.92 -6.43 0.10
CA VAL A 240 8.25 -5.99 -1.14
C VAL A 240 6.89 -5.38 -0.82
N ALA A 241 6.11 -6.01 0.07
CA ALA A 241 4.82 -5.48 0.49
C ALA A 241 4.95 -4.05 1.03
N GLN A 242 5.95 -3.75 1.84
CA GLN A 242 6.18 -2.40 2.39
C GLN A 242 6.35 -1.34 1.30
N VAL A 243 7.07 -1.65 0.21
CA VAL A 243 7.29 -0.70 -0.89
C VAL A 243 6.03 -0.53 -1.74
N VAL A 244 5.31 -1.61 -2.01
CA VAL A 244 4.05 -1.59 -2.78
C VAL A 244 2.95 -0.87 -2.00
N ASP A 245 2.86 -1.09 -0.68
CA ASP A 245 1.89 -0.44 0.21
C ASP A 245 2.15 1.07 0.32
N ALA A 246 3.41 1.50 0.28
CA ALA A 246 3.74 2.92 0.23
C ALA A 246 3.21 3.60 -1.05
N GLU A 247 3.17 2.88 -2.19
CA GLU A 247 2.54 3.38 -3.41
C GLU A 247 1.00 3.37 -3.31
N ALA A 248 0.41 2.36 -2.67
CA ALA A 248 -1.03 2.30 -2.43
C ALA A 248 -1.51 3.45 -1.53
N THR A 249 -0.72 3.82 -0.51
CA THR A 249 -1.04 4.92 0.42
C THR A 249 -1.25 6.25 -0.30
N ARG A 250 -0.60 6.50 -1.43
CA ARG A 250 -0.79 7.71 -2.23
C ARG A 250 -2.22 7.89 -2.74
N PHE A 251 -2.90 6.78 -3.00
CA PHE A 251 -4.31 6.79 -3.41
C PHE A 251 -5.21 7.16 -2.23
N ASP A 252 -4.89 6.69 -1.03
CA ASP A 252 -5.59 7.09 0.19
C ASP A 252 -5.36 8.57 0.50
N ASP A 253 -4.12 9.03 0.37
CA ASP A 253 -3.75 10.44 0.59
C ASP A 253 -4.49 11.37 -0.40
N ALA A 254 -4.62 10.96 -1.67
CA ALA A 254 -5.37 11.73 -2.67
C ALA A 254 -6.86 11.83 -2.34
N LEU A 255 -7.42 10.90 -1.57
CA LEU A 255 -8.81 10.93 -1.11
C LEU A 255 -8.99 11.67 0.22
N ALA A 256 -7.92 11.91 0.97
CA ALA A 256 -8.01 12.51 2.30
C ALA A 256 -8.65 13.92 2.28
N ASP A 257 -8.37 14.71 1.25
CA ASP A 257 -8.96 16.06 1.09
C ASP A 257 -10.47 16.03 0.79
N PHE A 258 -11.00 14.88 0.37
CA PHE A 258 -12.41 14.67 0.07
C PHE A 258 -13.15 13.97 1.20
N ASP A 259 -12.46 13.60 2.29
CA ASP A 259 -13.04 12.86 3.40
C ASP A 259 -14.17 13.63 4.08
N VAL A 260 -15.28 12.92 4.22
CA VAL A 260 -16.42 13.39 4.99
C VAL A 260 -16.38 12.75 6.37
N PRO A 261 -16.35 13.54 7.45
CA PRO A 261 -16.43 12.97 8.79
C PRO A 261 -17.75 12.19 8.95
N THR A 262 -17.68 10.89 9.13
CA THR A 262 -18.85 9.99 9.23
C THR A 262 -19.82 10.39 10.34
N GLN A 263 -19.33 11.09 11.37
CA GLN A 263 -20.15 11.56 12.48
C GLN A 263 -21.05 12.75 12.12
N VAL A 264 -20.77 13.48 11.02
CA VAL A 264 -21.53 14.70 10.66
C VAL A 264 -22.95 14.36 10.22
N ALA A 265 -23.12 13.31 9.44
CA ALA A 265 -24.44 12.84 9.00
C ALA A 265 -25.31 12.43 10.20
N ASP A 266 -24.77 11.65 11.14
CA ASP A 266 -25.47 11.21 12.33
C ASP A 266 -25.78 12.37 13.27
N GLN A 267 -24.85 13.32 13.43
CA GLN A 267 -25.11 14.55 14.21
C GLN A 267 -26.23 15.40 13.59
N LEU A 268 -26.26 15.52 12.27
CA LEU A 268 -27.33 16.23 11.57
C LEU A 268 -28.68 15.55 11.80
N ARG A 269 -28.76 14.23 11.66
CA ARG A 269 -30.00 13.47 11.93
C ARG A 269 -30.44 13.61 13.38
N SER A 270 -29.52 13.51 14.33
CA SER A 270 -29.82 13.64 15.76
C SER A 270 -30.36 15.04 16.09
N ARG A 271 -29.75 16.11 15.52
CA ARG A 271 -30.22 17.48 15.70
C ARG A 271 -31.59 17.73 15.09
N VAL A 272 -31.83 17.17 13.92
CA VAL A 272 -33.16 17.25 13.27
C VAL A 272 -34.22 16.55 14.11
N ALA A 273 -33.92 15.34 14.60
CA ALA A 273 -34.83 14.61 15.48
C ALA A 273 -35.18 15.41 16.77
N ALA A 274 -34.14 16.01 17.39
CA ALA A 274 -34.35 16.85 18.59
C ALA A 274 -35.23 18.09 18.30
N ILE A 275 -35.05 18.73 17.13
CA ILE A 275 -35.89 19.88 16.71
C ILE A 275 -37.34 19.44 16.49
N ILE A 276 -37.54 18.30 15.80
CA ILE A 276 -38.89 17.77 15.56
C ILE A 276 -39.58 17.44 16.88
N ASP A 277 -38.87 16.84 17.83
CA ASP A 277 -39.39 16.51 19.16
C ASP A 277 -39.86 17.76 19.92
N VAL A 278 -39.05 18.82 19.91
CA VAL A 278 -39.40 20.10 20.53
C VAL A 278 -40.63 20.73 19.85
N LEU A 279 -40.69 20.72 18.52
CA LEU A 279 -41.82 21.28 17.77
C LEU A 279 -43.11 20.51 18.03
N THR A 280 -43.06 19.18 18.03
CA THR A 280 -44.23 18.32 18.29
C THR A 280 -44.69 18.45 19.74
N SER A 281 -43.78 18.62 20.71
CA SER A 281 -44.12 18.88 22.10
C SER A 281 -44.76 20.25 22.29
N ALA A 282 -44.25 21.29 21.61
CA ALA A 282 -44.82 22.63 21.64
C ALA A 282 -46.22 22.72 21.01
N ASP A 283 -46.43 22.01 19.88
CA ASP A 283 -47.75 21.93 19.23
C ASP A 283 -48.76 21.20 20.12
N PHE A 284 -48.35 20.16 20.84
CA PHE A 284 -49.19 19.45 21.81
C PHE A 284 -49.59 20.36 22.99
N ASP A 285 -48.63 21.14 23.54
CA ASP A 285 -48.90 22.09 24.63
C ASP A 285 -49.81 23.23 24.18
N MET A 286 -49.67 23.73 22.96
CA MET A 286 -50.59 24.75 22.38
C MET A 286 -51.99 24.18 22.15
N ALA A 287 -52.13 22.97 21.65
CA ALA A 287 -53.40 22.32 21.46
C ALA A 287 -54.16 22.06 22.78
N THR A 288 -53.43 21.64 23.83
CA THR A 288 -53.96 21.44 25.18
C THR A 288 -54.33 22.75 25.86
N SER A 289 -53.56 23.83 25.66
CA SER A 289 -53.84 25.17 26.18
C SER A 289 -55.07 25.79 25.51
N THR A 290 -55.25 25.58 24.19
CA THR A 290 -56.44 26.09 23.46
C THR A 290 -57.71 25.32 23.84
N ALA A 291 -57.63 24.04 24.14
CA ALA A 291 -58.76 23.23 24.61
C ALA A 291 -59.22 23.63 26.05
N GLN A 292 -58.29 24.13 26.88
CA GLN A 292 -58.64 24.62 28.22
C GLN A 292 -59.24 26.03 28.24
N LEU A 293 -59.00 26.84 27.20
CA LEU A 293 -59.58 28.16 27.05
C LEU A 293 -61.03 28.14 26.44
N GLY A 294 -61.45 27.00 25.92
CA GLY A 294 -62.76 26.78 25.29
C GLY A 294 -63.94 26.50 26.27
N THR A 295 -63.71 26.40 27.57
CA THR A 295 -64.73 26.17 28.61
C THR A 295 -64.82 27.33 29.57
N ALA A 296 -65.23 28.51 29.13
CA ALA A 296 -65.70 29.59 29.99
C ALA A 296 -67.25 29.61 30.01
N PRO A 297 -67.90 29.66 31.18
CA PRO A 297 -69.38 29.72 31.21
C PRO A 297 -69.86 31.06 30.77
N ASP A 298 -70.94 31.04 30.01
CA ASP A 298 -71.75 32.10 29.60
C ASP A 298 -72.17 33.01 30.77
N SER A 299 -71.71 34.28 30.74
CA SER A 299 -72.25 35.34 31.64
C SER A 299 -72.47 36.56 30.80
N THR A 300 -73.74 36.67 30.34
CA THR A 300 -74.40 37.89 29.90
C THR A 300 -74.32 38.99 30.94
N GLN A 301 -73.57 40.08 30.69
CA GLN A 301 -74.02 41.42 31.14
C GLN A 301 -73.39 42.57 30.36
N SER A 302 -74.30 43.29 29.72
CA SER A 302 -74.44 44.72 29.50
C SER A 302 -73.27 45.65 29.25
N ALA A 303 -73.38 46.27 28.15
CA ALA A 303 -72.77 47.42 27.54
C ALA A 303 -72.38 48.59 28.45
N THR A 304 -71.31 49.26 28.11
CA THR A 304 -71.28 50.70 27.76
C THR A 304 -69.90 51.07 27.13
N PRO A 305 -69.90 51.98 26.13
CA PRO A 305 -68.66 52.31 25.39
C PRO A 305 -67.99 53.56 25.94
N VAL A 306 -66.71 53.58 26.05
CA VAL A 306 -65.88 54.77 26.23
C VAL A 306 -64.68 54.81 25.31
N ALA A 307 -64.78 55.82 24.48
CA ALA A 307 -63.81 56.67 23.80
C ALA A 307 -62.34 56.25 23.64
N ARG A 308 -61.96 56.35 22.38
CA ARG A 308 -60.69 56.64 21.73
C ARG A 308 -59.60 57.33 22.59
N SER A 309 -58.44 56.85 22.48
CA SER A 309 -57.19 57.66 22.34
C SER A 309 -56.21 57.00 21.38
N ARG A 310 -55.93 57.72 20.34
CA ARG A 310 -54.77 57.51 19.45
C ARG A 310 -53.50 57.83 20.26
N GLN A 311 -52.54 57.02 20.16
CA GLN A 311 -51.14 57.42 20.17
C GLN A 311 -50.37 56.59 19.18
N GLU A 312 -49.93 57.25 18.29
CA GLU A 312 -48.90 57.34 17.29
C GLU A 312 -47.53 57.04 17.86
N GLU A 313 -46.64 56.65 16.94
CA GLU A 313 -45.18 56.58 17.08
C GLU A 313 -44.63 55.27 17.61
N THR A 314 -43.57 54.73 17.07
CA THR A 314 -42.48 55.18 16.18
C THR A 314 -41.77 53.95 15.65
N ARG A 315 -41.45 54.00 14.40
CA ARG A 315 -40.62 53.05 13.69
C ARG A 315 -39.14 53.40 13.95
N PRO A 316 -38.26 52.48 14.30
CA PRO A 316 -36.81 52.75 14.19
C PRO A 316 -36.28 52.30 12.83
N GLU A 317 -35.57 53.21 12.21
CA GLU A 317 -34.83 53.11 10.97
C GLU A 317 -33.70 52.10 11.09
N LEU A 318 -33.43 51.39 9.99
CA LEU A 318 -32.24 50.61 9.73
C LEU A 318 -31.11 51.57 9.32
N PRO A 319 -29.86 51.33 9.76
CA PRO A 319 -28.75 52.07 9.21
C PRO A 319 -28.24 51.42 7.92
N ASP A 320 -28.14 52.30 6.93
CA ASP A 320 -27.47 52.19 5.64
C ASP A 320 -25.97 51.92 5.84
N SER A 321 -25.47 50.86 5.28
CA SER A 321 -24.02 50.63 5.17
C SER A 321 -23.56 50.64 3.74
N ARG A 322 -23.01 51.80 3.41
CA ARG A 322 -22.31 52.11 2.19
C ARG A 322 -21.07 51.22 2.04
N VAL A 323 -20.91 50.74 0.84
CA VAL A 323 -19.69 50.24 0.22
C VAL A 323 -18.71 51.39 -0.01
N PRO A 324 -17.42 51.27 0.18
CA PRO A 324 -16.44 52.06 -0.51
C PRO A 324 -15.80 51.25 -1.67
N GLU A 325 -16.00 51.77 -2.88
CA GLU A 325 -15.03 51.67 -4.00
C GLU A 325 -13.81 52.50 -3.68
N ASP A 326 -12.64 51.95 -3.99
CA ASP A 326 -11.44 52.68 -4.42
C ASP A 326 -10.52 51.68 -5.10
N GLN A 327 -10.24 51.73 -6.35
CA GLN A 327 -9.45 52.62 -7.24
C GLN A 327 -7.95 52.55 -6.94
N ASP A 328 -7.30 52.16 -8.03
CA ASP A 328 -5.95 52.57 -8.45
C ASP A 328 -4.76 51.93 -7.68
N GLY A 329 -3.80 51.43 -8.42
CA GLY A 329 -3.04 51.89 -9.51
C GLY A 329 -1.71 51.16 -9.63
N ARG A 330 -1.41 50.77 -10.83
CA ARG A 330 -0.12 50.83 -11.53
C ARG A 330 1.19 50.38 -10.90
N ALA A 331 1.74 49.39 -11.61
CA ALA A 331 3.02 49.49 -12.32
C ALA A 331 4.33 49.26 -11.54
N ARG A 332 5.08 48.38 -12.08
CA ARG A 332 6.49 48.34 -12.57
C ARG A 332 7.07 46.97 -12.27
N GLU A 333 7.39 46.21 -13.28
CA GLU A 333 8.62 46.27 -14.12
C GLU A 333 9.88 46.05 -13.30
N GLU A 334 10.58 45.03 -13.78
CA GLU A 334 12.03 44.90 -13.90
C GLU A 334 12.78 43.99 -12.89
N GLU A 335 13.43 43.07 -13.58
CA GLU A 335 14.84 42.64 -13.44
C GLU A 335 15.18 41.59 -12.32
N ARG A 336 15.44 40.47 -12.72
CA ARG A 336 16.63 39.66 -13.08
C ARG A 336 16.36 38.17 -12.96
#